data_dbac8018beb78ad32654198a79cd81dc
#
_entry.id   dbac8018beb78ad32654198a79cd81dc
#
_cell.length_a   1.000
_cell.length_b   1.000
_cell.length_c   1.000
_cell.angle_alpha   90.00
_cell.angle_beta   90.00
_cell.angle_gamma   90.00
#
_symmetry.space_group_name_H-M   'P 1'
#
loop_
_entity.id
_entity.type
_entity.pdbx_description
1 polymer ?
#
loop_
_entity_poly.entity_id
_entity_poly.type
_entity_poly.pdbx_seq_one_letter_code
_entity_poly.pdbx_strand_id
1 'polypeptide(L)'
;MGTAVSRCPICSSTHLEYEFVVDRSPVCGCQDCGLLFLNPQPGSDANQETTPVLRPTISTDVYEANAAERIQELISYSGLRGGTLLLVGATSHLCAEARKAGFQIHAFSAQDFESASKVDLPVGIQACILFLALERMRDPVKALQRLHDVLEVGGSLMVISPTTDSKTARLLRTSWWEFNRTNLFYFSVDTLQSLLVRAGFGDPIVVPDRSLASVNYLHERLTVNPRTFQRFQWLRRIISLSPVLRNKTFRLSHGRTRLLVRSKAQSFRPRLSVIVPVYNEAATFVELIDQLLAKSIDGLDIEVILVESNSTDGSRDLVLRYKNHPRIRLILEDIPRGKGHAVRNGLNAATGDVVLFQDADLEYDIDDYDALIAPLLRFQSNFVLGSRHSAGKNRWKIRQFSDSPGLAAFFNLGHVFFLTLFNLLYSQRLTDPFTMFKVFRRECLYGLDFECNRSDFDYEIVIKLLRKGYKPLELPVNYRSRSLNEGKKVTVFRDPLTWVRALLKFRNTPLYRRPRSG
;
A
#
# COMPACT_ATOMS: atom_id res chain seq x y z
N MET A 1 3.03 4.47 35.48
CA MET A 1 4.22 4.32 34.61
C MET A 1 3.76 3.77 33.25
N GLY A 2 4.37 4.20 32.15
CA GLY A 2 4.00 3.71 30.81
C GLY A 2 4.51 2.27 30.57
N THR A 3 3.82 1.53 29.70
CA THR A 3 4.21 0.18 29.31
C THR A 3 5.17 0.25 28.13
N ALA A 4 6.39 -0.26 28.31
CA ALA A 4 7.35 -0.35 27.22
C ALA A 4 6.99 -1.51 26.28
N VAL A 5 7.05 -1.24 24.98
CA VAL A 5 6.75 -2.19 23.90
C VAL A 5 8.07 -2.64 23.27
N SER A 6 8.36 -3.94 23.34
CA SER A 6 9.60 -4.54 22.80
C SER A 6 9.48 -5.05 21.37
N ARG A 7 8.25 -5.11 20.83
CA ARG A 7 7.96 -5.56 19.48
C ARG A 7 6.99 -4.62 18.79
N CYS A 8 7.13 -4.46 17.48
CA CYS A 8 6.17 -3.67 16.70
C CYS A 8 4.74 -4.22 16.83
N PRO A 9 3.75 -3.39 17.21
CA PRO A 9 2.38 -3.83 17.38
C PRO A 9 1.69 -4.34 16.11
N ILE A 10 2.21 -4.00 14.93
CA ILE A 10 1.66 -4.45 13.65
C ILE A 10 2.39 -5.69 13.13
N CYS A 11 3.70 -5.63 12.91
CA CYS A 11 4.45 -6.71 12.24
C CYS A 11 5.24 -7.63 13.20
N SER A 12 5.18 -7.36 14.52
CA SER A 12 5.89 -8.09 15.58
C SER A 12 7.42 -8.05 15.48
N SER A 13 7.98 -7.19 14.65
CA SER A 13 9.43 -6.97 14.52
C SER A 13 10.03 -6.44 15.83
N THR A 14 11.27 -6.80 16.10
CA THR A 14 12.10 -6.26 17.19
C THR A 14 13.01 -5.11 16.73
N HIS A 15 13.04 -4.78 15.42
CA HIS A 15 13.85 -3.70 14.87
C HIS A 15 13.17 -2.36 15.11
N LEU A 16 13.24 -1.89 16.35
CA LEU A 16 12.66 -0.64 16.80
C LEU A 16 13.77 0.38 17.03
N GLU A 17 13.64 1.57 16.44
CA GLU A 17 14.57 2.68 16.63
C GLU A 17 13.84 3.90 17.20
N TYR A 18 14.55 4.68 18.00
CA TYR A 18 14.07 5.97 18.47
C TYR A 18 14.12 6.99 17.33
N GLU A 19 13.03 7.74 17.14
CA GLU A 19 12.94 8.73 16.07
C GLU A 19 12.95 10.18 16.60
N PHE A 20 12.06 10.52 17.53
CA PHE A 20 11.92 11.85 18.12
C PHE A 20 11.07 11.84 19.39
N VAL A 21 10.91 13.00 20.04
CA VAL A 21 10.05 13.18 21.23
C VAL A 21 8.82 13.99 20.89
N VAL A 22 7.66 13.57 21.39
CA VAL A 22 6.38 14.28 21.35
C VAL A 22 5.89 14.50 22.78
N ASP A 23 5.73 15.75 23.20
CA ASP A 23 5.23 16.13 24.53
C ASP A 23 5.89 15.33 25.68
N ARG A 24 7.22 15.27 25.68
CA ARG A 24 8.09 14.49 26.60
C ARG A 24 7.94 12.97 26.49
N SER A 25 7.24 12.45 25.51
CA SER A 25 7.11 11.01 25.24
C SER A 25 7.93 10.62 24.02
N PRO A 26 8.80 9.60 24.11
CA PRO A 26 9.57 9.12 22.97
C PRO A 26 8.66 8.47 21.93
N VAL A 27 8.97 8.70 20.66
CA VAL A 27 8.38 8.02 19.51
C VAL A 27 9.41 7.05 18.94
N CYS A 28 9.03 5.80 18.80
CA CYS A 28 9.81 4.77 18.13
C CYS A 28 9.25 4.48 16.75
N GLY A 29 10.15 4.17 15.82
CA GLY A 29 9.86 3.71 14.47
C GLY A 29 10.19 2.22 14.31
N CYS A 30 9.30 1.46 13.71
CA CYS A 30 9.61 0.12 13.26
C CYS A 30 10.33 0.18 11.90
N GLN A 31 11.54 -0.34 11.82
CA GLN A 31 12.34 -0.29 10.60
C GLN A 31 11.81 -1.23 9.51
N ASP A 32 11.04 -2.26 9.89
CA ASP A 32 10.51 -3.23 8.92
C ASP A 32 9.19 -2.76 8.27
N CYS A 33 8.24 -2.20 9.04
CA CYS A 33 6.93 -1.78 8.48
C CYS A 33 6.68 -0.27 8.47
N GLY A 34 7.60 0.52 9.02
CA GLY A 34 7.51 1.99 9.02
C GLY A 34 6.47 2.58 10.00
N LEU A 35 5.89 1.77 10.90
CA LEU A 35 4.98 2.26 11.93
C LEU A 35 5.74 3.15 12.91
N LEU A 36 5.20 4.33 13.20
CA LEU A 36 5.65 5.18 14.31
C LEU A 36 4.65 5.06 15.47
N PHE A 37 5.14 4.99 16.70
CA PHE A 37 4.30 4.88 17.90
C PHE A 37 5.00 5.38 19.16
N LEU A 38 4.20 5.77 20.15
CA LEU A 38 4.73 6.15 21.47
C LEU A 38 5.30 4.91 22.19
N ASN A 39 6.54 5.02 22.69
CA ASN A 39 7.17 3.95 23.45
C ASN A 39 8.10 4.52 24.56
N PRO A 40 7.76 4.38 25.86
CA PRO A 40 6.63 3.62 26.41
C PRO A 40 5.26 4.27 26.12
N GLN A 41 4.24 3.43 25.99
CA GLN A 41 2.86 3.92 25.88
C GLN A 41 2.39 4.46 27.24
N PRO A 42 1.70 5.60 27.29
CA PRO A 42 1.18 6.16 28.53
C PRO A 42 0.19 5.20 29.20
N GLY A 43 0.18 5.16 30.54
CA GLY A 43 -0.79 4.37 31.31
C GLY A 43 -2.24 4.80 31.05
N SER A 44 -3.22 3.96 31.43
CA SER A 44 -4.66 4.25 31.28
C SER A 44 -5.07 5.60 31.89
N ASP A 45 -4.50 5.91 33.04
CA ASP A 45 -4.85 7.09 33.83
C ASP A 45 -4.25 8.40 33.26
N ALA A 46 -3.16 8.30 32.50
CA ALA A 46 -2.51 9.44 31.86
C ALA A 46 -3.34 10.06 30.70
N ASN A 47 -4.31 9.33 30.17
CA ASN A 47 -5.25 9.85 29.17
C ASN A 47 -6.38 10.71 29.77
N GLN A 48 -6.54 10.72 31.09
CA GLN A 48 -7.51 11.57 31.80
C GLN A 48 -6.97 12.97 32.11
N GLU A 49 -5.64 13.17 32.14
CA GLU A 49 -5.08 14.52 32.12
C GLU A 49 -5.22 15.11 30.70
N THR A 50 -6.43 15.40 30.34
CA THR A 50 -6.76 16.18 29.15
C THR A 50 -6.20 17.58 29.34
N THR A 51 -4.99 17.81 28.84
CA THR A 51 -4.72 19.14 28.30
C THR A 51 -5.85 19.37 27.30
N PRO A 52 -6.71 20.40 27.52
CA PRO A 52 -7.82 20.61 26.59
C PRO A 52 -7.17 20.79 25.23
N VAL A 53 -7.33 19.78 24.35
CA VAL A 53 -7.05 19.96 22.92
C VAL A 53 -8.04 21.06 22.56
N LEU A 54 -7.57 22.31 22.57
CA LEU A 54 -8.36 23.46 22.16
C LEU A 54 -8.96 23.07 20.80
N ARG A 55 -10.23 22.68 20.82
CA ARG A 55 -10.95 22.37 19.60
C ARG A 55 -11.12 23.71 18.91
N PRO A 56 -10.47 23.95 17.78
CA PRO A 56 -10.59 25.23 17.10
C PRO A 56 -12.06 25.50 16.82
N THR A 57 -12.48 26.74 17.04
CA THR A 57 -13.85 27.16 16.81
C THR A 57 -14.14 27.17 15.31
N ILE A 58 -14.67 26.07 14.82
CA ILE A 58 -15.18 25.98 13.44
C ILE A 58 -16.67 26.29 13.51
N SER A 59 -17.19 27.06 12.55
CA SER A 59 -18.64 27.28 12.46
C SER A 59 -19.38 25.94 12.29
N THR A 60 -20.56 25.83 12.90
CA THR A 60 -21.41 24.64 12.82
C THR A 60 -21.63 24.17 11.40
N ASP A 61 -21.87 25.12 10.47
CA ASP A 61 -22.11 24.85 9.05
C ASP A 61 -20.96 24.09 8.37
N VAL A 62 -19.71 24.40 8.76
CA VAL A 62 -18.51 23.72 8.21
C VAL A 62 -18.40 22.28 8.75
N TYR A 63 -18.75 22.07 10.02
CA TYR A 63 -18.80 20.72 10.57
C TYR A 63 -19.88 19.86 9.91
N GLU A 64 -21.07 20.43 9.72
CA GLU A 64 -22.19 19.76 9.05
C GLU A 64 -21.86 19.41 7.59
N ALA A 65 -21.31 20.36 6.82
CA ALA A 65 -20.93 20.12 5.43
C ALA A 65 -19.87 19.01 5.30
N ASN A 66 -18.88 18.99 6.19
CA ASN A 66 -17.87 17.93 6.22
C ASN A 66 -18.46 16.57 6.63
N ALA A 67 -19.40 16.56 7.56
CA ALA A 67 -20.10 15.34 7.98
C ALA A 67 -20.97 14.78 6.85
N ALA A 68 -21.75 15.64 6.19
CA ALA A 68 -22.58 15.28 5.05
C ALA A 68 -21.76 14.67 3.90
N GLU A 69 -20.59 15.29 3.56
CA GLU A 69 -19.70 14.76 2.51
C GLU A 69 -19.23 13.35 2.83
N ARG A 70 -18.84 13.06 4.08
CA ARG A 70 -18.38 11.72 4.49
C ARG A 70 -19.48 10.67 4.45
N ILE A 71 -20.69 11.03 4.86
CA ILE A 71 -21.84 10.12 4.78
C ILE A 71 -22.21 9.83 3.33
N GLN A 72 -22.22 10.84 2.45
CA GLN A 72 -22.47 10.65 1.03
C GLN A 72 -21.40 9.79 0.35
N GLU A 73 -20.15 9.94 0.73
CA GLU A 73 -19.06 9.10 0.23
C GLU A 73 -19.22 7.64 0.68
N LEU A 74 -19.58 7.41 1.96
CA LEU A 74 -19.89 6.07 2.45
C LEU A 74 -21.06 5.44 1.69
N ILE A 75 -22.14 6.18 1.47
CA ILE A 75 -23.31 5.74 0.69
C ILE A 75 -22.90 5.39 -0.74
N SER A 76 -22.14 6.26 -1.38
CA SER A 76 -21.69 6.05 -2.76
C SER A 76 -20.80 4.82 -2.89
N TYR A 77 -19.94 4.56 -1.88
CA TYR A 77 -19.08 3.39 -1.85
C TYR A 77 -19.83 2.10 -1.53
N SER A 78 -20.68 2.14 -0.50
CA SER A 78 -21.40 0.95 0.00
C SER A 78 -22.61 0.56 -0.85
N GLY A 79 -23.24 1.54 -1.50
CA GLY A 79 -24.55 1.40 -2.15
C GLY A 79 -25.72 1.39 -1.16
N LEU A 80 -25.47 1.56 0.13
CA LEU A 80 -26.51 1.54 1.18
C LEU A 80 -27.34 2.82 1.13
N ARG A 81 -28.64 2.69 1.34
CA ARG A 81 -29.60 3.81 1.48
C ARG A 81 -30.20 3.88 2.89
N GLY A 82 -29.52 3.35 3.88
CA GLY A 82 -29.95 3.18 5.27
C GLY A 82 -29.38 1.89 5.84
N GLY A 83 -29.87 1.45 7.00
CA GLY A 83 -29.37 0.25 7.69
C GLY A 83 -28.61 0.57 8.97
N THR A 84 -27.90 -0.41 9.51
CA THR A 84 -27.18 -0.27 10.79
C THR A 84 -25.76 0.24 10.56
N LEU A 85 -25.47 1.42 11.15
CA LEU A 85 -24.16 2.09 11.06
C LEU A 85 -23.49 2.18 12.43
N LEU A 86 -22.31 1.63 12.56
CA LEU A 86 -21.46 1.78 13.73
C LEU A 86 -20.53 3.00 13.55
N LEU A 87 -20.51 3.89 14.53
CA LEU A 87 -19.67 5.07 14.55
C LEU A 87 -18.73 5.01 15.76
N VAL A 88 -17.42 5.05 15.53
CA VAL A 88 -16.41 5.07 16.59
C VAL A 88 -15.60 6.35 16.52
N GLY A 89 -15.54 7.12 17.62
CA GLY A 89 -14.88 8.42 17.68
C GLY A 89 -15.65 9.55 16.98
N ALA A 90 -16.90 9.33 16.58
CA ALA A 90 -17.71 10.27 15.81
C ALA A 90 -18.09 11.53 16.59
N THR A 91 -18.26 12.63 15.86
CA THR A 91 -18.82 13.88 16.38
C THR A 91 -20.35 13.85 16.33
N SER A 92 -21.00 14.72 17.14
CA SER A 92 -22.46 14.88 17.12
C SER A 92 -22.99 15.22 15.73
N HIS A 93 -22.29 16.04 14.96
CA HIS A 93 -22.66 16.39 13.57
C HIS A 93 -22.62 15.17 12.64
N LEU A 94 -21.61 14.30 12.76
CA LEU A 94 -21.54 13.08 11.96
C LEU A 94 -22.70 12.13 12.28
N CYS A 95 -23.05 12.01 13.56
CA CYS A 95 -24.21 11.24 14.01
C CYS A 95 -25.53 11.84 13.46
N ALA A 96 -25.68 13.16 13.50
CA ALA A 96 -26.88 13.84 12.99
C ALA A 96 -27.07 13.61 11.48
N GLU A 97 -26.01 13.79 10.69
CA GLU A 97 -26.05 13.59 9.23
C GLU A 97 -26.31 12.14 8.85
N ALA A 98 -25.76 11.18 9.59
CA ALA A 98 -26.03 9.77 9.36
C ALA A 98 -27.50 9.41 9.64
N ARG A 99 -28.12 9.98 10.70
CA ARG A 99 -29.58 9.81 10.95
C ARG A 99 -30.42 10.42 9.85
N LYS A 100 -30.08 11.64 9.38
CA LYS A 100 -30.77 12.27 8.24
C LYS A 100 -30.72 11.40 6.97
N ALA A 101 -29.62 10.67 6.80
CA ALA A 101 -29.44 9.74 5.68
C ALA A 101 -30.14 8.38 5.85
N GLY A 102 -30.93 8.18 6.94
CA GLY A 102 -31.72 6.98 7.17
C GLY A 102 -31.00 5.84 7.89
N PHE A 103 -29.82 6.08 8.50
CA PHE A 103 -29.10 5.05 9.24
C PHE A 103 -29.56 4.95 10.71
N GLN A 104 -29.72 3.72 11.21
CA GLN A 104 -29.75 3.43 12.63
C GLN A 104 -28.31 3.43 13.17
N ILE A 105 -28.05 4.26 14.19
CA ILE A 105 -26.70 4.54 14.63
C ILE A 105 -26.40 3.92 15.97
N HIS A 106 -25.23 3.27 16.07
CA HIS A 106 -24.58 2.91 17.32
C HIS A 106 -23.25 3.68 17.42
N ALA A 107 -23.10 4.51 18.44
CA ALA A 107 -21.94 5.40 18.58
C ALA A 107 -21.13 5.05 19.84
N PHE A 108 -19.81 4.90 19.67
CA PHE A 108 -18.86 4.59 20.74
C PHE A 108 -17.71 5.60 20.71
N SER A 109 -17.14 5.90 21.87
CA SER A 109 -15.79 6.47 21.92
C SER A 109 -14.76 5.40 21.53
N ALA A 110 -13.51 5.81 21.25
CA ALA A 110 -12.44 4.83 20.98
C ALA A 110 -12.20 3.90 22.18
N GLN A 111 -12.25 4.43 23.40
CA GLN A 111 -12.05 3.65 24.64
C GLN A 111 -13.22 2.71 24.92
N ASP A 112 -14.46 3.19 24.77
CA ASP A 112 -15.65 2.34 24.98
C ASP A 112 -15.70 1.19 23.97
N PHE A 113 -15.34 1.46 22.71
CA PHE A 113 -15.27 0.41 21.70
C PHE A 113 -14.15 -0.61 21.99
N GLU A 114 -13.00 -0.17 22.47
CA GLU A 114 -11.88 -1.06 22.80
C GLU A 114 -12.16 -1.92 24.03
N SER A 115 -12.90 -1.39 25.01
CA SER A 115 -13.28 -2.11 26.23
C SER A 115 -14.56 -2.94 26.11
N ALA A 116 -15.42 -2.65 25.11
CA ALA A 116 -16.67 -3.37 24.89
C ALA A 116 -16.44 -4.86 24.68
N SER A 117 -17.28 -5.71 25.28
CA SER A 117 -17.31 -7.13 24.98
C SER A 117 -18.01 -7.38 23.64
N LYS A 118 -17.85 -8.58 23.05
CA LYS A 118 -18.52 -8.92 21.78
C LYS A 118 -20.07 -8.87 21.91
N VAL A 119 -20.58 -9.07 23.13
CA VAL A 119 -22.03 -9.06 23.42
C VAL A 119 -22.58 -7.65 23.47
N ASP A 120 -21.76 -6.64 23.78
CA ASP A 120 -22.18 -5.25 23.87
C ASP A 120 -22.27 -4.55 22.51
N LEU A 121 -21.74 -5.19 21.46
CA LEU A 121 -21.76 -4.63 20.11
C LEU A 121 -23.03 -5.05 19.36
N PRO A 122 -23.63 -4.16 18.55
CA PRO A 122 -24.81 -4.47 17.78
C PRO A 122 -24.53 -5.57 16.75
N VAL A 123 -25.56 -6.36 16.44
CA VAL A 123 -25.53 -7.40 15.40
C VAL A 123 -26.04 -6.82 14.09
N GLY A 124 -25.55 -7.33 12.95
CA GLY A 124 -26.03 -6.92 11.62
C GLY A 124 -25.52 -5.53 11.21
N ILE A 125 -24.27 -5.22 11.55
CA ILE A 125 -23.65 -3.96 11.16
C ILE A 125 -23.28 -4.01 9.68
N GLN A 126 -23.92 -3.15 8.87
CA GLN A 126 -23.69 -3.07 7.42
C GLN A 126 -22.59 -2.09 7.06
N ALA A 127 -22.37 -1.07 7.89
CA ALA A 127 -21.30 -0.12 7.69
C ALA A 127 -20.70 0.36 9.02
N CYS A 128 -19.43 0.79 8.97
CA CYS A 128 -18.74 1.42 10.10
C CYS A 128 -17.92 2.61 9.66
N ILE A 129 -17.84 3.64 10.50
CA ILE A 129 -16.87 4.75 10.38
C ILE A 129 -16.01 4.79 11.64
N LEU A 130 -14.69 4.62 11.46
CA LEU A 130 -13.68 4.94 12.47
C LEU A 130 -13.18 6.38 12.22
N PHE A 131 -13.59 7.32 13.07
CA PHE A 131 -13.25 8.72 12.92
C PHE A 131 -12.23 9.16 13.96
N LEU A 132 -10.97 9.29 13.54
CA LEU A 132 -9.86 9.69 14.44
C LEU A 132 -9.82 8.87 15.73
N ALA A 133 -10.01 7.58 15.63
CA ALA A 133 -10.16 6.65 16.74
C ALA A 133 -9.03 5.60 16.78
N LEU A 134 -8.65 5.07 15.63
CA LEU A 134 -7.73 3.94 15.54
C LEU A 134 -6.34 4.26 16.10
N GLU A 135 -5.84 5.48 15.87
CA GLU A 135 -4.56 5.97 16.38
C GLU A 135 -4.51 6.13 17.90
N ARG A 136 -5.66 6.06 18.57
CA ARG A 136 -5.81 6.22 20.03
C ARG A 136 -6.05 4.91 20.76
N MET A 137 -6.35 3.84 20.03
CA MET A 137 -6.58 2.52 20.59
C MET A 137 -5.24 1.88 20.98
N ARG A 138 -5.22 1.09 22.07
CA ARG A 138 -4.01 0.41 22.54
C ARG A 138 -3.60 -0.76 21.67
N ASP A 139 -4.60 -1.48 21.14
CA ASP A 139 -4.41 -2.61 20.23
C ASP A 139 -5.26 -2.41 18.96
N PRO A 140 -4.74 -1.64 17.98
CA PRO A 140 -5.49 -1.34 16.75
C PRO A 140 -5.73 -2.61 15.90
N VAL A 141 -4.87 -3.64 16.03
CA VAL A 141 -5.05 -4.92 15.33
C VAL A 141 -6.30 -5.63 15.86
N LYS A 142 -6.37 -5.83 17.18
CA LYS A 142 -7.55 -6.48 17.80
C LYS A 142 -8.83 -5.67 17.61
N ALA A 143 -8.73 -4.33 17.67
CA ALA A 143 -9.88 -3.48 17.43
C ALA A 143 -10.47 -3.67 16.03
N LEU A 144 -9.62 -3.73 15.00
CA LEU A 144 -10.07 -3.99 13.63
C LEU A 144 -10.55 -5.42 13.42
N GLN A 145 -9.91 -6.42 14.03
CA GLN A 145 -10.38 -7.81 14.00
C GLN A 145 -11.77 -7.94 14.63
N ARG A 146 -11.99 -7.33 15.79
CA ARG A 146 -13.31 -7.27 16.43
C ARG A 146 -14.35 -6.59 15.55
N LEU A 147 -13.98 -5.50 14.90
CA LEU A 147 -14.86 -4.81 13.96
C LEU A 147 -15.20 -5.69 12.76
N HIS A 148 -14.22 -6.41 12.23
CA HIS A 148 -14.43 -7.36 11.14
C HIS A 148 -15.43 -8.47 11.54
N ASP A 149 -15.33 -8.97 12.79
CA ASP A 149 -16.20 -10.02 13.31
C ASP A 149 -17.68 -9.61 13.48
N VAL A 150 -17.96 -8.31 13.66
CA VAL A 150 -19.32 -7.78 13.86
C VAL A 150 -19.91 -7.16 12.60
N LEU A 151 -19.09 -6.83 11.61
CA LEU A 151 -19.57 -6.40 10.30
C LEU A 151 -20.12 -7.57 9.50
N GLU A 152 -21.21 -7.35 8.79
CA GLU A 152 -21.69 -8.30 7.78
C GLU A 152 -20.63 -8.57 6.72
N VAL A 153 -20.66 -9.77 6.12
CA VAL A 153 -19.79 -10.09 4.98
C VAL A 153 -20.09 -9.14 3.84
N GLY A 154 -19.05 -8.47 3.33
CA GLY A 154 -19.20 -7.39 2.35
C GLY A 154 -19.59 -6.04 2.95
N GLY A 155 -19.75 -5.96 4.27
CA GLY A 155 -20.00 -4.71 5.00
C GLY A 155 -18.89 -3.69 4.77
N SER A 156 -19.19 -2.41 4.81
CA SER A 156 -18.30 -1.31 4.44
C SER A 156 -17.68 -0.66 5.65
N LEU A 157 -16.36 -0.46 5.63
CA LEU A 157 -15.63 0.29 6.65
C LEU A 157 -14.99 1.53 6.02
N MET A 158 -15.21 2.69 6.65
CA MET A 158 -14.47 3.93 6.38
C MET A 158 -13.56 4.25 7.56
N VAL A 159 -12.27 4.30 7.34
CA VAL A 159 -11.28 4.76 8.34
C VAL A 159 -10.82 6.16 7.98
N ILE A 160 -10.91 7.09 8.92
CA ILE A 160 -10.38 8.46 8.79
C ILE A 160 -9.31 8.63 9.85
N SER A 161 -8.06 8.69 9.43
CA SER A 161 -6.90 8.78 10.32
C SER A 161 -5.87 9.78 9.82
N PRO A 162 -5.10 10.44 10.71
CA PRO A 162 -3.94 11.22 10.33
C PRO A 162 -2.87 10.31 9.72
N THR A 163 -2.20 10.77 8.65
CA THR A 163 -1.14 9.98 8.01
C THR A 163 0.17 10.75 7.89
N THR A 164 1.27 10.10 8.30
CA THR A 164 2.62 10.67 8.39
C THR A 164 3.24 10.99 7.02
N ASP A 165 2.77 10.34 5.98
CA ASP A 165 3.17 10.53 4.59
C ASP A 165 2.35 11.61 3.86
N SER A 166 1.37 12.23 4.54
CA SER A 166 0.61 13.35 4.00
C SER A 166 1.49 14.58 3.70
N LYS A 167 1.07 15.42 2.74
CA LYS A 167 1.79 16.65 2.41
C LYS A 167 1.97 17.56 3.61
N THR A 168 0.95 17.66 4.47
CA THR A 168 0.97 18.48 5.68
C THR A 168 1.98 17.95 6.71
N ALA A 169 1.99 16.64 6.94
CA ALA A 169 2.95 16.01 7.85
C ALA A 169 4.40 16.19 7.35
N ARG A 170 4.65 15.96 6.06
CA ARG A 170 5.98 16.15 5.44
C ARG A 170 6.47 17.59 5.52
N LEU A 171 5.58 18.58 5.36
CA LEU A 171 5.90 20.01 5.44
C LEU A 171 6.22 20.43 6.89
N LEU A 172 5.39 20.02 7.84
CA LEU A 172 5.51 20.40 9.24
C LEU A 172 6.51 19.55 10.02
N ARG A 173 6.83 18.34 9.53
CA ARG A 173 7.75 17.39 10.19
C ARG A 173 7.35 17.16 11.65
N THR A 174 8.29 17.22 12.60
CA THR A 174 8.06 17.04 14.03
C THR A 174 7.15 18.11 14.66
N SER A 175 6.86 19.21 13.93
CA SER A 175 5.92 20.25 14.35
C SER A 175 4.48 19.99 13.92
N TRP A 176 4.20 18.84 13.29
CA TRP A 176 2.86 18.50 12.87
C TRP A 176 1.95 18.30 14.09
N TRP A 177 0.78 18.95 14.09
CA TRP A 177 -0.13 18.97 15.25
C TRP A 177 -0.78 17.63 15.61
N GLU A 178 -0.76 16.65 14.71
CA GLU A 178 -1.24 15.30 15.02
C GLU A 178 -0.17 14.47 15.76
N PHE A 179 1.08 14.93 15.83
CA PHE A 179 2.08 14.40 16.76
C PHE A 179 1.81 14.95 18.17
N ASN A 180 0.97 14.24 18.92
CA ASN A 180 0.57 14.58 20.27
C ASN A 180 0.39 13.29 21.10
N ARG A 181 0.38 13.40 22.43
CA ARG A 181 0.32 12.24 23.34
C ARG A 181 -1.01 11.49 23.33
N THR A 182 -2.08 12.06 22.80
CA THR A 182 -3.38 11.38 22.69
C THR A 182 -3.39 10.34 21.57
N ASN A 183 -2.52 10.47 20.60
CA ASN A 183 -2.32 9.51 19.53
C ASN A 183 -1.18 8.55 19.93
N LEU A 184 -1.50 7.29 20.15
CA LEU A 184 -0.53 6.26 20.53
C LEU A 184 0.26 5.78 19.30
N PHE A 185 -0.37 5.85 18.13
CA PHE A 185 0.16 5.42 16.85
C PHE A 185 0.10 6.53 15.81
N TYR A 186 1.08 6.55 14.92
CA TYR A 186 1.18 7.48 13.80
C TYR A 186 1.37 6.66 12.53
N PHE A 187 0.28 6.44 11.85
CA PHE A 187 0.23 5.58 10.66
C PHE A 187 0.71 6.32 9.41
N SER A 188 1.36 5.60 8.49
CA SER A 188 1.37 5.95 7.07
C SER A 188 0.17 5.31 6.36
N VAL A 189 -0.10 5.68 5.11
CA VAL A 189 -1.12 5.01 4.30
C VAL A 189 -0.81 3.53 4.18
N ASP A 190 0.45 3.17 3.97
CA ASP A 190 0.90 1.79 3.82
C ASP A 190 0.69 0.96 5.10
N THR A 191 1.01 1.54 6.27
CA THR A 191 0.76 0.85 7.55
C THR A 191 -0.72 0.64 7.81
N LEU A 192 -1.59 1.61 7.46
CA LEU A 192 -3.04 1.46 7.57
C LEU A 192 -3.59 0.39 6.62
N GLN A 193 -3.12 0.36 5.37
CA GLN A 193 -3.52 -0.67 4.40
C GLN A 193 -3.14 -2.07 4.89
N SER A 194 -1.88 -2.24 5.30
CA SER A 194 -1.40 -3.52 5.85
C SER A 194 -2.18 -3.96 7.10
N LEU A 195 -2.54 -3.01 7.96
CA LEU A 195 -3.31 -3.26 9.17
C LEU A 195 -4.74 -3.75 8.83
N LEU A 196 -5.41 -3.10 7.87
CA LEU A 196 -6.76 -3.48 7.42
C LEU A 196 -6.78 -4.87 6.79
N VAL A 197 -5.83 -5.16 5.90
CA VAL A 197 -5.73 -6.48 5.27
C VAL A 197 -5.45 -7.57 6.30
N ARG A 198 -4.55 -7.31 7.27
CA ARG A 198 -4.27 -8.24 8.38
C ARG A 198 -5.50 -8.50 9.24
N ALA A 199 -6.39 -7.54 9.39
CA ALA A 199 -7.63 -7.69 10.14
C ALA A 199 -8.77 -8.39 9.36
N GLY A 200 -8.53 -8.82 8.11
CA GLY A 200 -9.53 -9.55 7.31
C GLY A 200 -10.32 -8.69 6.32
N PHE A 201 -9.98 -7.41 6.17
CA PHE A 201 -10.60 -6.55 5.18
C PHE A 201 -9.99 -6.72 3.78
N GLY A 202 -10.70 -6.26 2.75
CA GLY A 202 -10.23 -6.26 1.36
C GLY A 202 -9.24 -5.13 1.06
N ASP A 203 -9.00 -4.89 -0.23
CA ASP A 203 -8.13 -3.81 -0.66
C ASP A 203 -8.80 -2.45 -0.45
N PRO A 204 -8.21 -1.54 0.34
CA PRO A 204 -8.82 -0.25 0.62
C PRO A 204 -8.69 0.75 -0.52
N ILE A 205 -9.75 1.50 -0.75
CA ILE A 205 -9.71 2.72 -1.55
C ILE A 205 -9.16 3.86 -0.71
N VAL A 206 -8.07 4.47 -1.17
CA VAL A 206 -7.40 5.57 -0.46
C VAL A 206 -7.80 6.91 -1.06
N VAL A 207 -8.39 7.77 -0.25
CA VAL A 207 -8.82 9.11 -0.64
C VAL A 207 -8.22 10.14 0.33
N PRO A 208 -7.52 11.19 -0.15
CA PRO A 208 -7.08 12.28 0.72
C PRO A 208 -8.29 12.97 1.38
N ASP A 209 -8.28 13.12 2.71
CA ASP A 209 -9.35 13.83 3.43
C ASP A 209 -9.18 15.35 3.23
N ARG A 210 -9.89 15.88 2.24
CA ARG A 210 -9.98 17.32 1.96
C ARG A 210 -11.25 17.87 2.56
N SER A 211 -11.16 18.36 3.77
CA SER A 211 -12.31 18.96 4.46
C SER A 211 -12.32 20.47 4.32
N LEU A 212 -13.52 21.05 4.40
CA LEU A 212 -13.70 22.48 4.51
C LEU A 212 -13.08 22.98 5.83
N ALA A 213 -12.32 24.04 5.76
CA ALA A 213 -11.72 24.72 6.91
C ALA A 213 -11.87 26.24 6.75
N SER A 214 -12.07 26.95 7.86
CA SER A 214 -12.00 28.41 7.86
C SER A 214 -10.55 28.88 8.04
N VAL A 215 -10.25 30.09 7.61
CA VAL A 215 -8.96 30.72 7.89
C VAL A 215 -8.74 30.85 9.40
N ASN A 216 -9.81 31.07 10.16
CA ASN A 216 -9.75 31.09 11.62
C ASN A 216 -9.30 29.75 12.23
N TYR A 217 -9.82 28.64 11.70
CA TYR A 217 -9.36 27.31 12.10
C TYR A 217 -7.86 27.10 11.89
N LEU A 218 -7.34 27.54 10.75
CA LEU A 218 -5.90 27.45 10.47
C LEU A 218 -5.10 28.34 11.46
N HIS A 219 -5.58 29.54 11.72
CA HIS A 219 -4.98 30.45 12.69
C HIS A 219 -4.91 29.82 14.08
N GLU A 220 -5.99 29.26 14.60
CA GLU A 220 -6.04 28.59 15.89
C GLU A 220 -5.12 27.37 15.95
N ARG A 221 -5.08 26.55 14.92
CA ARG A 221 -4.16 25.40 14.83
C ARG A 221 -2.69 25.81 14.84
N LEU A 222 -2.35 26.90 14.18
CA LEU A 222 -0.99 27.46 14.21
C LEU A 222 -0.62 28.07 15.58
N THR A 223 -1.61 28.50 16.39
CA THR A 223 -1.37 29.10 17.72
C THR A 223 -1.25 28.07 18.83
N VAL A 224 -1.97 26.95 18.75
CA VAL A 224 -2.03 25.93 19.81
C VAL A 224 -0.73 25.15 19.95
N ASN A 225 0.01 24.93 18.87
CA ASN A 225 1.26 24.18 18.92
C ASN A 225 2.46 25.15 18.99
N PRO A 226 3.19 25.23 20.12
CA PRO A 226 4.33 26.15 20.29
C PRO A 226 5.41 25.99 19.21
N ARG A 227 5.64 24.76 18.73
CA ARG A 227 6.65 24.46 17.71
C ARG A 227 6.25 25.00 16.33
N THR A 228 4.95 24.87 15.99
CA THR A 228 4.39 25.41 14.75
C THR A 228 4.28 26.92 14.81
N PHE A 229 3.96 27.47 15.99
CA PHE A 229 3.84 28.88 16.27
C PHE A 229 5.12 29.66 15.94
N GLN A 230 6.27 29.22 16.41
CA GLN A 230 7.54 29.91 16.16
C GLN A 230 7.89 29.97 14.67
N ARG A 231 7.58 28.92 13.93
CA ARG A 231 7.92 28.79 12.50
C ARG A 231 7.04 29.62 11.57
N PHE A 232 5.79 29.89 11.96
CA PHE A 232 4.77 30.56 11.12
C PHE A 232 4.20 31.85 11.71
N GLN A 233 4.93 32.53 12.59
CA GLN A 233 4.51 33.81 13.22
C GLN A 233 4.12 34.89 12.20
N TRP A 234 4.81 34.96 11.08
CA TRP A 234 4.53 35.93 10.01
C TRP A 234 3.15 35.68 9.36
N LEU A 235 2.77 34.42 9.13
CA LEU A 235 1.47 34.07 8.55
C LEU A 235 0.33 34.44 9.50
N ARG A 236 0.54 34.25 10.80
CA ARG A 236 -0.41 34.65 11.83
C ARG A 236 -0.65 36.15 11.82
N ARG A 237 0.41 36.96 11.70
CA ARG A 237 0.27 38.44 11.64
C ARG A 237 -0.58 38.87 10.44
N ILE A 238 -0.38 38.25 9.28
CA ILE A 238 -1.19 38.52 8.09
C ILE A 238 -2.66 38.14 8.30
N ILE A 239 -2.95 36.99 8.89
CA ILE A 239 -4.32 36.53 9.16
C ILE A 239 -5.01 37.40 10.20
N SER A 240 -4.28 37.89 11.19
CA SER A 240 -4.84 38.74 12.25
C SER A 240 -5.24 40.15 11.76
N LEU A 241 -4.65 40.62 10.67
CA LEU A 241 -4.87 41.96 10.11
C LEU A 241 -6.18 42.09 9.31
N SER A 242 -6.82 40.97 8.92
CA SER A 242 -8.03 41.03 8.09
C SER A 242 -9.17 40.17 8.64
N PRO A 243 -10.14 40.79 9.36
CA PRO A 243 -11.33 40.09 9.87
C PRO A 243 -12.16 39.42 8.79
N VAL A 244 -12.19 40.01 7.59
CA VAL A 244 -12.95 39.49 6.44
C VAL A 244 -12.36 38.16 5.95
N LEU A 245 -11.05 37.95 6.04
CA LEU A 245 -10.39 36.71 5.64
C LEU A 245 -10.67 35.57 6.63
N ARG A 246 -10.94 35.84 7.90
CA ARG A 246 -11.12 34.80 8.94
C ARG A 246 -12.30 33.88 8.66
N ASN A 247 -13.37 34.39 8.08
CA ASN A 247 -14.59 33.63 7.80
C ASN A 247 -14.58 32.94 6.42
N LYS A 248 -13.56 33.23 5.57
CA LYS A 248 -13.44 32.51 4.29
C LYS A 248 -13.14 31.03 4.54
N THR A 249 -13.91 30.18 3.85
CA THR A 249 -13.74 28.72 3.87
C THR A 249 -13.02 28.27 2.61
N PHE A 250 -12.18 27.28 2.76
CA PHE A 250 -11.45 26.64 1.66
C PHE A 250 -11.26 25.15 1.96
N ARG A 251 -11.03 24.35 0.92
CA ARG A 251 -10.73 22.94 1.10
C ARG A 251 -9.25 22.72 1.43
N LEU A 252 -8.98 22.19 2.62
CA LEU A 252 -7.64 21.91 3.09
C LEU A 252 -7.46 20.42 3.38
N SER A 253 -6.31 19.87 2.98
CA SER A 253 -5.88 18.58 3.50
C SER A 253 -5.22 18.78 4.85
N HIS A 254 -5.89 18.35 5.92
CA HIS A 254 -5.38 18.44 7.30
C HIS A 254 -4.29 17.42 7.62
N GLY A 255 -3.80 16.69 6.63
CA GLY A 255 -2.88 15.58 6.84
C GLY A 255 -3.59 14.28 7.22
N ARG A 256 -4.86 14.16 6.88
CA ARG A 256 -5.69 12.98 7.11
C ARG A 256 -5.97 12.26 5.80
N THR A 257 -6.20 10.97 5.91
CA THR A 257 -6.56 10.10 4.79
C THR A 257 -7.82 9.32 5.15
N ARG A 258 -8.68 9.12 4.16
CA ARG A 258 -9.85 8.24 4.24
C ARG A 258 -9.53 6.94 3.52
N LEU A 259 -9.77 5.82 4.18
CA LEU A 259 -9.68 4.50 3.58
C LEU A 259 -11.07 3.87 3.60
N LEU A 260 -11.53 3.43 2.44
CA LEU A 260 -12.81 2.74 2.26
C LEU A 260 -12.52 1.28 1.89
N VAL A 261 -13.07 0.34 2.66
CA VAL A 261 -12.78 -1.08 2.48
C VAL A 261 -14.02 -1.92 2.80
N ARG A 262 -14.09 -3.14 2.26
CA ARG A 262 -15.14 -4.13 2.57
C ARG A 262 -14.60 -5.26 3.43
N SER A 263 -15.43 -5.77 4.34
CA SER A 263 -15.12 -7.00 5.07
C SER A 263 -15.12 -8.19 4.11
N LYS A 264 -14.21 -9.15 4.33
CA LYS A 264 -14.17 -10.43 3.60
C LYS A 264 -14.79 -11.54 4.46
N ALA A 265 -15.12 -12.69 3.86
CA ALA A 265 -15.59 -13.85 4.60
C ALA A 265 -14.51 -14.36 5.58
N GLN A 266 -14.91 -14.84 6.76
CA GLN A 266 -14.00 -15.27 7.85
C GLN A 266 -13.07 -16.45 7.50
N SER A 267 -13.36 -17.23 6.45
CA SER A 267 -12.53 -18.34 5.99
C SER A 267 -11.42 -17.93 5.01
N PHE A 268 -10.90 -16.73 5.15
CA PHE A 268 -9.95 -16.17 4.17
C PHE A 268 -8.57 -16.82 4.30
N ARG A 269 -8.23 -17.71 3.36
CA ARG A 269 -6.83 -18.05 3.06
C ARG A 269 -6.27 -17.01 2.10
N PRO A 270 -5.11 -16.39 2.41
CA PRO A 270 -4.45 -15.50 1.46
C PRO A 270 -4.18 -16.27 0.15
N ARG A 271 -4.24 -15.55 -0.97
CA ARG A 271 -4.00 -16.13 -2.30
C ARG A 271 -2.82 -15.47 -2.97
N LEU A 272 -2.00 -16.27 -3.63
CA LEU A 272 -0.94 -15.83 -4.52
C LEU A 272 -1.44 -15.87 -5.97
N SER A 273 -1.35 -14.77 -6.70
CA SER A 273 -1.49 -14.74 -8.16
C SER A 273 -0.11 -14.79 -8.80
N VAL A 274 0.21 -15.89 -9.49
CA VAL A 274 1.41 -16.02 -10.31
C VAL A 274 1.07 -15.62 -11.74
N ILE A 275 1.62 -14.51 -12.22
CA ILE A 275 1.39 -14.02 -13.59
C ILE A 275 2.49 -14.51 -14.49
N VAL A 276 2.12 -15.29 -15.52
CA VAL A 276 3.04 -15.92 -16.46
C VAL A 276 2.75 -15.39 -17.88
N PRO A 277 3.53 -14.41 -18.38
CA PRO A 277 3.47 -14.02 -19.77
C PRO A 277 4.13 -15.09 -20.65
N VAL A 278 3.42 -15.54 -21.68
CA VAL A 278 3.87 -16.61 -22.59
C VAL A 278 3.94 -16.06 -24.02
N TYR A 279 5.12 -16.11 -24.62
CA TYR A 279 5.31 -15.78 -26.03
C TYR A 279 6.49 -16.55 -26.59
N ASN A 280 6.25 -17.53 -27.48
CA ASN A 280 7.25 -18.40 -28.11
C ASN A 280 8.17 -19.09 -27.07
N GLU A 281 7.58 -19.86 -26.15
CA GLU A 281 8.26 -20.60 -25.09
C GLU A 281 7.83 -22.11 -25.10
N ALA A 282 7.56 -22.69 -26.28
CA ALA A 282 7.09 -24.09 -26.39
C ALA A 282 8.03 -25.11 -25.75
N ALA A 283 9.34 -24.83 -25.75
CA ALA A 283 10.34 -25.76 -25.22
C ALA A 283 10.34 -25.85 -23.68
N THR A 284 9.91 -24.79 -22.97
CA THR A 284 10.03 -24.69 -21.51
C THR A 284 8.69 -24.61 -20.79
N PHE A 285 7.64 -24.26 -21.53
CA PHE A 285 6.32 -23.97 -20.97
C PHE A 285 5.71 -25.13 -20.17
N VAL A 286 5.73 -26.35 -20.71
CA VAL A 286 5.11 -27.52 -20.06
C VAL A 286 5.80 -27.81 -18.72
N GLU A 287 7.13 -27.86 -18.73
CA GLU A 287 7.92 -28.10 -17.52
C GLU A 287 7.64 -27.03 -16.44
N LEU A 288 7.59 -25.74 -16.82
CA LEU A 288 7.26 -24.67 -15.89
C LEU A 288 5.87 -24.85 -15.28
N ILE A 289 4.86 -25.13 -16.10
CA ILE A 289 3.48 -25.27 -15.60
C ILE A 289 3.34 -26.45 -14.67
N ASP A 290 3.98 -27.58 -14.98
CA ASP A 290 3.96 -28.75 -14.11
C ASP A 290 4.59 -28.44 -12.75
N GLN A 291 5.72 -27.72 -12.71
CA GLN A 291 6.34 -27.25 -11.47
C GLN A 291 5.43 -26.28 -10.71
N LEU A 292 4.78 -25.31 -11.38
CA LEU A 292 3.85 -24.36 -10.75
C LEU A 292 2.61 -25.05 -10.17
N LEU A 293 2.08 -26.06 -10.87
CA LEU A 293 0.92 -26.82 -10.40
C LEU A 293 1.27 -27.79 -9.26
N ALA A 294 2.50 -28.28 -9.21
CA ALA A 294 3.01 -29.08 -8.09
C ALA A 294 3.34 -28.21 -6.86
N LYS A 295 3.63 -26.91 -7.05
CA LYS A 295 4.00 -26.02 -5.95
C LYS A 295 2.85 -25.82 -4.98
N SER A 296 3.15 -25.97 -3.69
CA SER A 296 2.27 -25.62 -2.56
C SER A 296 3.05 -24.80 -1.56
N ILE A 297 2.39 -23.81 -0.95
CA ILE A 297 2.94 -23.00 0.12
C ILE A 297 1.95 -23.07 1.27
N ASP A 298 2.45 -23.38 2.47
CA ASP A 298 1.58 -23.59 3.61
C ASP A 298 0.74 -22.34 3.94
N GLY A 299 -0.55 -22.55 4.12
CA GLY A 299 -1.51 -21.49 4.42
C GLY A 299 -1.81 -20.52 3.26
N LEU A 300 -1.39 -20.81 2.02
CA LEU A 300 -1.55 -19.93 0.85
C LEU A 300 -2.18 -20.69 -0.34
N ASP A 301 -3.26 -20.15 -0.90
CA ASP A 301 -3.80 -20.66 -2.16
C ASP A 301 -3.04 -20.05 -3.34
N ILE A 302 -2.81 -20.82 -4.40
CA ILE A 302 -2.09 -20.35 -5.60
C ILE A 302 -3.03 -20.39 -6.80
N GLU A 303 -3.17 -19.26 -7.49
CA GLU A 303 -3.73 -19.17 -8.83
C GLU A 303 -2.63 -18.82 -9.84
N VAL A 304 -2.69 -19.38 -11.03
CA VAL A 304 -1.76 -19.10 -12.13
C VAL A 304 -2.51 -18.38 -13.24
N ILE A 305 -2.02 -17.21 -13.63
CA ILE A 305 -2.62 -16.41 -14.70
C ILE A 305 -1.70 -16.48 -15.91
N LEU A 306 -2.10 -17.29 -16.89
CA LEU A 306 -1.38 -17.42 -18.15
C LEU A 306 -1.84 -16.34 -19.12
N VAL A 307 -0.93 -15.51 -19.59
CA VAL A 307 -1.21 -14.51 -20.64
C VAL A 307 -0.43 -14.89 -21.89
N GLU A 308 -1.12 -15.50 -22.83
CA GLU A 308 -0.55 -16.00 -24.08
C GLU A 308 -0.70 -14.93 -25.17
N SER A 309 0.44 -14.52 -25.76
CA SER A 309 0.54 -13.36 -26.65
C SER A 309 0.64 -13.73 -28.13
N ASN A 310 -0.23 -14.62 -28.61
CA ASN A 310 -0.29 -15.06 -30.01
C ASN A 310 1.04 -15.63 -30.52
N SER A 311 1.55 -16.64 -29.84
CA SER A 311 2.78 -17.34 -30.19
C SER A 311 2.68 -18.07 -31.52
N THR A 312 3.83 -18.25 -32.19
CA THR A 312 3.94 -18.88 -33.51
C THR A 312 4.72 -20.21 -33.50
N ASP A 313 5.22 -20.63 -32.33
CA ASP A 313 6.06 -21.82 -32.15
C ASP A 313 5.32 -23.03 -31.58
N GLY A 314 4.01 -22.98 -31.48
CA GLY A 314 3.17 -24.00 -30.85
C GLY A 314 2.88 -23.79 -29.35
N SER A 315 3.43 -22.77 -28.72
CA SER A 315 3.14 -22.43 -27.31
C SER A 315 1.65 -22.26 -27.05
N ARG A 316 0.91 -21.65 -28.00
CA ARG A 316 -0.54 -21.41 -27.86
C ARG A 316 -1.33 -22.69 -27.71
N ASP A 317 -1.01 -23.70 -28.50
CA ASP A 317 -1.67 -25.01 -28.44
C ASP A 317 -1.39 -25.74 -27.12
N LEU A 318 -0.17 -25.59 -26.59
CA LEU A 318 0.21 -26.10 -25.26
C LEU A 318 -0.57 -25.41 -24.15
N VAL A 319 -0.66 -24.08 -24.18
CA VAL A 319 -1.39 -23.28 -23.20
C VAL A 319 -2.89 -23.61 -23.20
N LEU A 320 -3.50 -23.82 -24.35
CA LEU A 320 -4.92 -24.17 -24.49
C LEU A 320 -5.30 -25.49 -23.81
N ARG A 321 -4.36 -26.43 -23.61
CA ARG A 321 -4.59 -27.69 -22.88
C ARG A 321 -4.99 -27.43 -21.42
N TYR A 322 -4.59 -26.31 -20.84
CA TYR A 322 -4.86 -25.96 -19.45
C TYR A 322 -6.09 -25.05 -19.28
N LYS A 323 -6.87 -24.76 -20.34
CA LYS A 323 -8.01 -23.82 -20.34
C LYS A 323 -9.03 -24.07 -19.22
N ASN A 324 -9.27 -25.34 -18.89
CA ASN A 324 -10.28 -25.75 -17.91
C ASN A 324 -9.67 -26.14 -16.55
N HIS A 325 -8.38 -25.89 -16.32
CA HIS A 325 -7.74 -26.24 -15.05
C HIS A 325 -8.19 -25.27 -13.92
N PRO A 326 -8.65 -25.76 -12.75
CA PRO A 326 -9.28 -24.93 -11.71
C PRO A 326 -8.36 -23.86 -11.09
N ARG A 327 -7.04 -24.06 -11.14
CA ARG A 327 -6.04 -23.10 -10.64
C ARG A 327 -5.51 -22.16 -11.72
N ILE A 328 -5.90 -22.36 -12.98
CA ILE A 328 -5.38 -21.58 -14.12
C ILE A 328 -6.45 -20.64 -14.66
N ARG A 329 -6.08 -19.37 -14.79
CA ARG A 329 -6.84 -18.37 -15.53
C ARG A 329 -6.09 -18.05 -16.82
N LEU A 330 -6.73 -18.31 -17.96
CA LEU A 330 -6.12 -18.10 -19.27
C LEU A 330 -6.62 -16.80 -19.91
N ILE A 331 -5.67 -16.01 -20.41
CA ILE A 331 -5.90 -14.80 -21.21
C ILE A 331 -5.19 -14.99 -22.54
N LEU A 332 -5.93 -14.88 -23.64
CA LEU A 332 -5.38 -14.98 -25.01
C LEU A 332 -5.37 -13.59 -25.64
N GLU A 333 -4.20 -13.14 -26.06
CA GLU A 333 -4.03 -11.91 -26.84
C GLU A 333 -4.11 -12.22 -28.35
N ASP A 334 -4.72 -11.32 -29.11
CA ASP A 334 -4.85 -11.47 -30.55
C ASP A 334 -3.54 -11.17 -31.30
N ILE A 335 -2.73 -10.26 -30.74
CA ILE A 335 -1.44 -9.84 -31.30
C ILE A 335 -0.41 -9.66 -30.17
N PRO A 336 0.88 -9.95 -30.41
CA PRO A 336 1.93 -9.75 -29.44
C PRO A 336 2.24 -8.26 -29.26
N ARG A 337 1.85 -7.67 -28.12
CA ARG A 337 2.08 -6.26 -27.78
C ARG A 337 3.30 -6.05 -26.89
N GLY A 338 3.92 -7.14 -26.44
CA GLY A 338 5.11 -7.16 -25.58
C GLY A 338 4.83 -7.59 -24.15
N LYS A 339 5.89 -7.99 -23.44
CA LYS A 339 5.85 -8.56 -22.10
C LYS A 339 5.11 -7.67 -21.08
N GLY A 340 5.40 -6.36 -21.05
CA GLY A 340 4.75 -5.44 -20.13
C GLY A 340 3.24 -5.36 -20.34
N HIS A 341 2.76 -5.45 -21.60
CA HIS A 341 1.33 -5.51 -21.91
C HIS A 341 0.69 -6.79 -21.36
N ALA A 342 1.33 -7.93 -21.57
CA ALA A 342 0.85 -9.22 -21.06
C ALA A 342 0.79 -9.22 -19.52
N VAL A 343 1.84 -8.72 -18.85
CA VAL A 343 1.86 -8.61 -17.39
C VAL A 343 0.75 -7.70 -16.88
N ARG A 344 0.48 -6.56 -17.52
CA ARG A 344 -0.64 -5.67 -17.15
C ARG A 344 -2.00 -6.34 -17.29
N ASN A 345 -2.21 -7.13 -18.36
CA ASN A 345 -3.44 -7.92 -18.52
C ASN A 345 -3.56 -8.96 -17.41
N GLY A 346 -2.47 -9.62 -17.05
CA GLY A 346 -2.42 -10.52 -15.90
C GLY A 346 -2.73 -9.81 -14.57
N LEU A 347 -2.17 -8.64 -14.33
CA LEU A 347 -2.45 -7.83 -13.13
C LEU A 347 -3.93 -7.45 -13.00
N ASN A 348 -4.58 -7.09 -14.11
CA ASN A 348 -6.01 -6.76 -14.11
C ASN A 348 -6.89 -7.98 -13.79
N ALA A 349 -6.41 -9.17 -14.07
CA ALA A 349 -7.11 -10.43 -13.82
C ALA A 349 -6.77 -11.04 -12.44
N ALA A 350 -5.67 -10.61 -11.81
CA ALA A 350 -5.21 -11.13 -10.54
C ALA A 350 -6.22 -10.89 -9.41
N THR A 351 -6.55 -11.95 -8.65
CA THR A 351 -7.45 -11.90 -7.50
C THR A 351 -6.71 -12.10 -6.18
N GLY A 352 -5.48 -12.57 -6.21
CA GLY A 352 -4.66 -12.85 -5.05
C GLY A 352 -4.27 -11.62 -4.25
N ASP A 353 -4.01 -11.79 -2.96
CA ASP A 353 -3.51 -10.75 -2.05
C ASP A 353 -2.03 -10.45 -2.26
N VAL A 354 -1.31 -11.44 -2.77
CA VAL A 354 0.09 -11.35 -3.17
C VAL A 354 0.17 -11.63 -4.67
N VAL A 355 1.01 -10.89 -5.37
CA VAL A 355 1.26 -11.05 -6.80
C VAL A 355 2.73 -11.33 -7.02
N LEU A 356 3.04 -12.27 -7.89
CA LEU A 356 4.38 -12.64 -8.34
C LEU A 356 4.41 -12.73 -9.86
N PHE A 357 5.49 -12.24 -10.48
CA PHE A 357 5.74 -12.41 -11.91
C PHE A 357 6.71 -13.57 -12.12
N GLN A 358 6.37 -14.49 -13.03
CA GLN A 358 7.17 -15.63 -13.44
C GLN A 358 7.33 -15.65 -14.96
N ASP A 359 8.56 -15.66 -15.45
CA ASP A 359 8.82 -15.89 -16.88
C ASP A 359 8.62 -17.36 -17.23
N ALA A 360 8.17 -17.62 -18.46
CA ALA A 360 7.91 -18.97 -18.95
C ALA A 360 9.19 -19.73 -19.41
N ASP A 361 10.37 -19.23 -19.06
CA ASP A 361 11.66 -19.62 -19.65
C ASP A 361 12.59 -20.44 -18.74
N LEU A 362 12.16 -20.81 -17.55
CA LEU A 362 12.92 -21.57 -16.55
C LEU A 362 14.26 -20.90 -16.12
N GLU A 363 14.43 -19.59 -16.35
CA GLU A 363 15.63 -18.88 -15.86
C GLU A 363 15.60 -18.72 -14.34
N TYR A 364 14.40 -18.68 -13.72
CA TYR A 364 14.18 -18.51 -12.28
C TYR A 364 13.61 -19.78 -11.64
N ASP A 365 14.07 -20.07 -10.45
CA ASP A 365 13.69 -21.26 -9.68
C ASP A 365 12.42 -21.01 -8.87
N ILE A 366 11.42 -21.90 -9.01
CA ILE A 366 10.14 -21.83 -8.26
C ILE A 366 10.34 -22.15 -6.77
N ASP A 367 11.41 -22.84 -6.42
CA ASP A 367 11.71 -23.15 -5.01
C ASP A 367 12.06 -21.90 -4.19
N ASP A 368 12.45 -20.81 -4.84
CA ASP A 368 12.68 -19.52 -4.18
C ASP A 368 11.37 -18.83 -3.68
N TYR A 369 10.20 -19.30 -4.12
CA TYR A 369 8.90 -18.68 -3.76
C TYR A 369 8.67 -18.58 -2.27
N ASP A 370 8.97 -19.62 -1.50
CA ASP A 370 8.75 -19.65 -0.06
C ASP A 370 9.51 -18.52 0.63
N ALA A 371 10.78 -18.34 0.26
CA ALA A 371 11.64 -17.29 0.82
C ALA A 371 11.15 -15.88 0.43
N LEU A 372 10.72 -15.69 -0.82
CA LEU A 372 10.26 -14.40 -1.34
C LEU A 372 8.91 -13.98 -0.75
N ILE A 373 8.02 -14.95 -0.49
CA ILE A 373 6.64 -14.70 -0.05
C ILE A 373 6.53 -14.58 1.47
N ALA A 374 7.35 -15.29 2.23
CA ALA A 374 7.30 -15.30 3.69
C ALA A 374 7.31 -13.90 4.35
N PRO A 375 8.14 -12.92 3.91
CA PRO A 375 8.12 -11.57 4.47
C PRO A 375 6.79 -10.84 4.22
N LEU A 376 6.12 -11.10 3.09
CA LEU A 376 4.82 -10.49 2.78
C LEU A 376 3.71 -11.08 3.65
N LEU A 377 3.68 -12.40 3.82
CA LEU A 377 2.69 -13.07 4.69
C LEU A 377 2.84 -12.65 6.15
N ARG A 378 4.06 -12.40 6.60
CA ARG A 378 4.36 -11.91 7.95
C ARG A 378 4.21 -10.40 8.11
N PHE A 379 3.82 -9.67 7.07
CA PHE A 379 3.74 -8.19 7.05
C PHE A 379 5.04 -7.47 7.40
N GLN A 380 6.18 -8.11 7.18
CA GLN A 380 7.52 -7.54 7.36
C GLN A 380 7.92 -6.67 6.17
N SER A 381 7.41 -6.97 4.99
CA SER A 381 7.57 -6.17 3.79
C SER A 381 6.30 -6.20 2.94
N ASN A 382 6.04 -5.15 2.18
CA ASN A 382 4.95 -5.10 1.20
C ASN A 382 5.44 -5.34 -0.24
N PHE A 383 6.76 -5.27 -0.45
CA PHE A 383 7.38 -5.44 -1.76
C PHE A 383 8.74 -6.13 -1.61
N VAL A 384 8.94 -7.22 -2.34
CA VAL A 384 10.17 -8.02 -2.35
C VAL A 384 10.68 -8.13 -3.79
N LEU A 385 11.99 -8.02 -3.95
CA LEU A 385 12.71 -8.26 -5.20
C LEU A 385 13.63 -9.47 -5.04
N GLY A 386 13.50 -10.45 -5.92
CA GLY A 386 14.44 -11.58 -6.01
C GLY A 386 15.70 -11.15 -6.74
N SER A 387 16.76 -10.83 -6.03
CA SER A 387 18.02 -10.36 -6.62
C SER A 387 18.81 -11.53 -7.22
N ARG A 388 19.20 -11.41 -8.50
CA ARG A 388 20.08 -12.36 -9.21
C ARG A 388 21.54 -12.24 -8.79
N HIS A 389 21.85 -11.23 -7.98
CA HIS A 389 23.17 -11.08 -7.38
C HIS A 389 23.25 -11.96 -6.13
N SER A 390 23.51 -13.25 -6.31
CA SER A 390 23.73 -14.17 -5.20
C SER A 390 24.94 -13.74 -4.34
N ALA A 391 24.98 -14.19 -3.09
CA ALA A 391 26.01 -13.84 -2.10
C ALA A 391 27.44 -14.29 -2.45
N GLY A 392 27.71 -14.74 -3.69
CA GLY A 392 29.00 -15.26 -4.17
C GLY A 392 30.03 -14.19 -4.57
N LYS A 393 31.26 -14.63 -4.85
CA LYS A 393 32.42 -13.79 -5.23
C LYS A 393 32.23 -12.96 -6.52
N ASN A 394 31.23 -13.26 -7.36
CA ASN A 394 30.98 -12.61 -8.66
C ASN A 394 29.67 -11.82 -8.70
N ARG A 395 29.39 -11.01 -7.69
CA ARG A 395 28.14 -10.22 -7.52
C ARG A 395 27.72 -9.36 -8.72
N TRP A 396 28.64 -9.01 -9.64
CA TRP A 396 28.34 -8.16 -10.79
C TRP A 396 28.00 -8.94 -12.07
N LYS A 397 28.28 -10.29 -12.11
CA LYS A 397 28.08 -11.15 -13.28
C LYS A 397 26.74 -11.88 -13.19
N ILE A 398 25.67 -11.28 -13.69
CA ILE A 398 24.35 -11.93 -13.78
C ILE A 398 24.30 -12.90 -14.95
N ARG A 399 24.96 -12.54 -16.07
CA ARG A 399 24.92 -13.31 -17.30
C ARG A 399 26.23 -14.04 -17.51
N GLN A 400 26.13 -15.35 -17.79
CA GLN A 400 27.24 -16.22 -18.14
C GLN A 400 26.86 -16.96 -19.40
N PHE A 401 27.35 -16.51 -20.55
CA PHE A 401 27.15 -17.20 -21.83
C PHE A 401 28.41 -18.01 -22.13
N SER A 402 28.29 -19.35 -22.16
CA SER A 402 29.37 -20.25 -22.56
C SER A 402 29.86 -19.96 -23.98
N ASP A 403 28.91 -19.61 -24.85
CA ASP A 403 29.14 -19.47 -26.30
C ASP A 403 29.68 -18.07 -26.69
N SER A 404 29.52 -17.06 -25.82
CA SER A 404 29.83 -15.67 -26.14
C SER A 404 30.22 -14.86 -24.92
N PRO A 405 31.38 -15.09 -24.30
CA PRO A 405 31.78 -14.41 -23.05
C PRO A 405 31.93 -12.88 -23.20
N GLY A 406 32.33 -12.39 -24.38
CA GLY A 406 32.40 -10.96 -24.68
C GLY A 406 31.03 -10.27 -24.67
N LEU A 407 30.02 -10.95 -25.23
CA LEU A 407 28.64 -10.46 -25.21
C LEU A 407 28.03 -10.49 -23.80
N ALA A 408 28.34 -11.53 -23.02
CA ALA A 408 27.96 -11.58 -21.60
C ALA A 408 28.57 -10.41 -20.81
N ALA A 409 29.85 -10.08 -21.04
CA ALA A 409 30.51 -8.95 -20.43
C ALA A 409 29.85 -7.61 -20.81
N PHE A 410 29.53 -7.42 -22.09
CA PHE A 410 28.81 -6.24 -22.58
C PHE A 410 27.44 -6.05 -21.91
N PHE A 411 26.63 -7.10 -21.81
CA PHE A 411 25.33 -7.03 -21.14
C PHE A 411 25.46 -6.83 -19.62
N ASN A 412 26.48 -7.38 -18.98
CA ASN A 412 26.73 -7.18 -17.57
C ASN A 412 27.16 -5.72 -17.29
N LEU A 413 28.02 -5.14 -18.17
CA LEU A 413 28.40 -3.73 -18.08
C LEU A 413 27.19 -2.80 -18.26
N GLY A 414 26.33 -3.10 -19.25
CA GLY A 414 25.07 -2.37 -19.45
C GLY A 414 24.16 -2.45 -18.23
N HIS A 415 24.05 -3.64 -17.60
CA HIS A 415 23.29 -3.79 -16.36
C HIS A 415 23.83 -2.90 -15.23
N VAL A 416 25.15 -2.90 -15.00
CA VAL A 416 25.81 -2.05 -13.97
C VAL A 416 25.57 -0.57 -14.26
N PHE A 417 25.65 -0.14 -15.53
CA PHE A 417 25.36 1.24 -15.93
C PHE A 417 23.91 1.63 -15.57
N PHE A 418 22.91 0.83 -15.98
CA PHE A 418 21.51 1.13 -15.69
C PHE A 418 21.18 1.04 -14.19
N LEU A 419 21.78 0.10 -13.47
CA LEU A 419 21.66 -0.02 -12.03
C LEU A 419 22.20 1.24 -11.32
N THR A 420 23.38 1.72 -11.71
CA THR A 420 23.98 2.92 -11.13
C THR A 420 23.13 4.16 -11.43
N LEU A 421 22.66 4.29 -12.67
CA LEU A 421 21.77 5.38 -13.08
C LEU A 421 20.45 5.37 -12.31
N PHE A 422 19.85 4.18 -12.14
CA PHE A 422 18.62 4.00 -11.36
C PHE A 422 18.82 4.44 -9.91
N ASN A 423 19.85 3.91 -9.25
CA ASN A 423 20.15 4.21 -7.85
C ASN A 423 20.43 5.70 -7.63
N LEU A 424 21.14 6.35 -8.55
CA LEU A 424 21.40 7.79 -8.51
C LEU A 424 20.11 8.61 -8.67
N LEU A 425 19.29 8.28 -9.67
CA LEU A 425 18.05 9.05 -9.97
C LEU A 425 16.99 8.94 -8.88
N TYR A 426 16.91 7.79 -8.22
CA TYR A 426 15.88 7.49 -7.23
C TYR A 426 16.41 7.45 -5.79
N SER A 427 17.68 7.81 -5.57
CA SER A 427 18.34 7.80 -4.25
C SER A 427 18.19 6.45 -3.53
N GLN A 428 18.42 5.35 -4.28
CA GLN A 428 18.32 3.98 -3.79
C GLN A 428 19.71 3.32 -3.71
N ARG A 429 19.76 2.15 -3.09
CA ARG A 429 20.95 1.27 -3.02
C ARG A 429 20.58 -0.17 -3.37
N LEU A 430 19.70 -0.33 -4.37
CA LEU A 430 19.26 -1.65 -4.82
C LEU A 430 20.37 -2.36 -5.58
N THR A 431 20.35 -3.69 -5.53
CA THR A 431 21.29 -4.56 -6.22
C THR A 431 20.72 -5.07 -7.54
N ASP A 432 19.39 -5.30 -7.63
CA ASP A 432 18.74 -5.79 -8.84
C ASP A 432 17.27 -5.32 -9.00
N PRO A 433 17.04 -4.04 -9.27
CA PRO A 433 15.67 -3.53 -9.47
C PRO A 433 15.01 -4.06 -10.76
N PHE A 434 15.78 -4.71 -11.66
CA PHE A 434 15.31 -5.18 -12.96
C PHE A 434 15.04 -6.68 -13.00
N THR A 435 15.11 -7.34 -11.86
CA THR A 435 14.74 -8.75 -11.72
C THR A 435 13.30 -9.00 -12.15
N MET A 436 13.00 -10.19 -12.70
CA MET A 436 11.62 -10.57 -12.96
C MET A 436 10.89 -10.97 -11.69
N PHE A 437 11.55 -11.59 -10.75
CA PHE A 437 10.95 -11.92 -9.46
C PHE A 437 10.65 -10.67 -8.64
N LYS A 438 9.53 -10.06 -8.97
CA LYS A 438 8.88 -8.99 -8.22
C LYS A 438 7.67 -9.57 -7.52
N VAL A 439 7.73 -9.55 -6.20
CA VAL A 439 6.65 -10.07 -5.34
C VAL A 439 6.15 -8.93 -4.47
N PHE A 440 4.86 -8.69 -4.50
CA PHE A 440 4.30 -7.58 -3.74
C PHE A 440 2.87 -7.88 -3.32
N ARG A 441 2.43 -7.23 -2.27
CA ARG A 441 1.02 -7.23 -1.89
C ARG A 441 0.23 -6.44 -2.92
N ARG A 442 -0.92 -6.98 -3.37
CA ARG A 442 -1.73 -6.36 -4.42
C ARG A 442 -2.17 -4.93 -4.09
N GLU A 443 -2.35 -4.62 -2.81
CA GLU A 443 -2.66 -3.28 -2.32
C GLU A 443 -1.62 -2.22 -2.70
N CYS A 444 -0.37 -2.63 -2.92
CA CYS A 444 0.69 -1.73 -3.37
C CYS A 444 0.38 -1.11 -4.74
N LEU A 445 -0.35 -1.82 -5.59
CA LEU A 445 -0.72 -1.38 -6.94
C LEU A 445 -1.91 -0.43 -6.96
N TYR A 446 -2.62 -0.32 -5.84
CA TYR A 446 -3.86 0.44 -5.80
C TYR A 446 -3.68 1.89 -6.29
N GLY A 447 -4.55 2.31 -7.20
CA GLY A 447 -4.54 3.65 -7.80
C GLY A 447 -3.39 3.91 -8.79
N LEU A 448 -2.53 2.92 -9.06
CA LEU A 448 -1.49 3.03 -10.08
C LEU A 448 -2.05 2.66 -11.46
N ASP A 449 -1.70 3.45 -12.47
CA ASP A 449 -1.85 3.10 -13.89
C ASP A 449 -0.50 2.70 -14.45
N PHE A 450 -0.47 1.67 -15.29
CA PHE A 450 0.72 1.23 -15.99
C PHE A 450 0.52 1.39 -17.51
N GLU A 451 1.57 1.86 -18.21
CA GLU A 451 1.48 2.17 -19.63
C GLU A 451 2.55 1.48 -20.50
N CYS A 452 3.66 1.04 -19.88
CA CYS A 452 4.72 0.36 -20.62
C CYS A 452 4.27 -1.00 -21.14
N ASN A 453 4.66 -1.32 -22.38
CA ASN A 453 4.25 -2.54 -23.05
C ASN A 453 5.36 -3.59 -23.16
N ARG A 454 6.62 -3.20 -23.01
CA ARG A 454 7.80 -4.06 -23.22
C ARG A 454 8.56 -4.26 -21.90
N SER A 455 9.86 -4.51 -21.99
CA SER A 455 10.78 -4.65 -20.84
C SER A 455 10.95 -3.36 -20.00
N ASP A 456 10.54 -2.21 -20.51
CA ASP A 456 10.45 -0.94 -19.78
C ASP A 456 9.39 -0.97 -18.67
N PHE A 457 8.45 -1.91 -18.71
CA PHE A 457 7.51 -2.15 -17.62
C PHE A 457 8.21 -2.52 -16.30
N ASP A 458 9.33 -3.24 -16.37
CA ASP A 458 10.12 -3.62 -15.19
C ASP A 458 10.64 -2.40 -14.43
N TYR A 459 10.97 -1.33 -15.16
CA TYR A 459 11.36 -0.04 -14.58
C TYR A 459 10.14 0.71 -14.04
N GLU A 460 9.05 0.75 -14.82
CA GLU A 460 7.85 1.49 -14.47
C GLU A 460 7.29 1.05 -13.11
N ILE A 461 7.12 -0.26 -12.91
CA ILE A 461 6.51 -0.79 -11.69
C ILE A 461 7.35 -0.50 -10.45
N VAL A 462 8.68 -0.73 -10.52
CA VAL A 462 9.58 -0.47 -9.39
C VAL A 462 9.61 1.02 -9.06
N ILE A 463 9.71 1.89 -10.08
CA ILE A 463 9.72 3.34 -9.89
C ILE A 463 8.42 3.83 -9.25
N LYS A 464 7.27 3.36 -9.72
CA LYS A 464 5.97 3.78 -9.19
C LYS A 464 5.77 3.31 -7.76
N LEU A 465 6.19 2.09 -7.42
CA LEU A 465 6.15 1.57 -6.05
C LEU A 465 7.09 2.36 -5.12
N LEU A 466 8.34 2.63 -5.52
CA LEU A 466 9.28 3.46 -4.75
C LEU A 466 8.73 4.87 -4.52
N ARG A 467 8.16 5.51 -5.53
CA ARG A 467 7.55 6.84 -5.42
C ARG A 467 6.30 6.87 -4.55
N LYS A 468 5.61 5.73 -4.44
CA LYS A 468 4.49 5.54 -3.53
C LYS A 468 4.95 5.34 -2.07
N GLY A 469 6.24 5.10 -1.85
CA GLY A 469 6.87 4.96 -0.53
C GLY A 469 7.28 3.53 -0.17
N TYR A 470 6.92 2.54 -1.00
CA TYR A 470 7.29 1.15 -0.75
C TYR A 470 8.78 0.92 -1.00
N LYS A 471 9.51 0.53 0.04
CA LYS A 471 10.91 0.13 -0.07
C LYS A 471 10.96 -1.38 -0.30
N PRO A 472 11.56 -1.87 -1.39
CA PRO A 472 11.68 -3.30 -1.60
C PRO A 472 12.70 -3.92 -0.64
N LEU A 473 12.36 -5.12 -0.14
CA LEU A 473 13.32 -6.03 0.47
C LEU A 473 13.95 -6.84 -0.65
N GLU A 474 15.29 -6.84 -0.76
CA GLU A 474 15.99 -7.68 -1.74
C GLU A 474 16.43 -9.00 -1.10
N LEU A 475 16.05 -10.11 -1.71
CA LEU A 475 16.45 -11.46 -1.31
C LEU A 475 17.18 -12.15 -2.47
N PRO A 476 18.25 -12.91 -2.20
CA PRO A 476 18.95 -13.64 -3.25
C PRO A 476 18.05 -14.75 -3.82
N VAL A 477 18.13 -14.96 -5.14
CA VAL A 477 17.42 -16.03 -5.85
C VAL A 477 18.34 -16.83 -6.74
N ASN A 478 17.94 -18.06 -7.02
CA ASN A 478 18.58 -18.93 -7.97
C ASN A 478 18.21 -18.50 -9.39
N TYR A 479 19.23 -18.19 -10.19
CA TYR A 479 19.04 -17.70 -11.54
C TYR A 479 20.01 -18.35 -12.50
N ARG A 480 19.47 -18.94 -13.59
CA ARG A 480 20.24 -19.53 -14.68
C ARG A 480 19.97 -18.76 -15.98
N SER A 481 20.94 -17.96 -16.40
CA SER A 481 20.81 -17.21 -17.66
C SER A 481 20.83 -18.11 -18.89
N ARG A 482 19.82 -17.99 -19.76
CA ARG A 482 19.84 -18.60 -21.10
C ARG A 482 20.83 -17.90 -22.03
N SER A 483 21.47 -18.65 -22.93
CA SER A 483 22.26 -18.12 -24.04
C SER A 483 21.37 -17.62 -25.19
N LEU A 484 21.97 -16.94 -26.19
CA LEU A 484 21.24 -16.50 -27.38
C LEU A 484 20.70 -17.70 -28.19
N ASN A 485 21.46 -18.81 -28.24
CA ASN A 485 21.06 -20.02 -28.90
C ASN A 485 19.86 -20.73 -28.23
N GLU A 486 19.64 -20.46 -26.94
CA GLU A 486 18.49 -20.91 -26.14
C GLU A 486 17.31 -19.93 -26.21
N GLY A 487 17.27 -18.98 -27.16
CA GLY A 487 16.10 -18.14 -27.46
C GLY A 487 15.97 -16.84 -26.68
N LYS A 488 17.08 -16.26 -26.19
CA LYS A 488 17.04 -14.95 -25.52
C LYS A 488 16.61 -13.82 -26.46
N LYS A 489 15.58 -13.05 -26.08
CA LYS A 489 14.83 -12.10 -26.93
C LYS A 489 15.19 -10.61 -26.71
N VAL A 490 16.33 -10.27 -26.09
CA VAL A 490 16.73 -8.87 -25.80
C VAL A 490 17.33 -8.22 -27.05
N THR A 491 16.83 -7.04 -27.44
CA THR A 491 17.38 -6.23 -28.55
C THR A 491 18.39 -5.21 -28.03
N VAL A 492 19.63 -5.27 -28.58
CA VAL A 492 20.79 -4.50 -28.07
C VAL A 492 20.58 -2.97 -28.16
N PHE A 493 19.88 -2.47 -29.17
CA PHE A 493 19.75 -1.01 -29.43
C PHE A 493 18.41 -0.42 -29.01
N ARG A 494 17.32 -1.14 -29.18
CA ARG A 494 15.97 -0.61 -28.96
C ARG A 494 15.57 -0.59 -27.49
N ASP A 495 15.88 -1.63 -26.74
CA ASP A 495 15.47 -1.76 -25.35
C ASP A 495 16.16 -0.74 -24.42
N PRO A 496 17.46 -0.44 -24.53
CA PRO A 496 18.11 0.58 -23.69
C PRO A 496 17.50 1.97 -23.82
N LEU A 497 17.05 2.37 -25.03
CA LEU A 497 16.38 3.67 -25.25
C LEU A 497 15.04 3.73 -24.50
N THR A 498 14.27 2.64 -24.51
CA THR A 498 13.00 2.59 -23.78
C THR A 498 13.23 2.64 -22.27
N TRP A 499 14.30 2.04 -21.75
CA TRP A 499 14.67 2.06 -20.33
C TRP A 499 15.07 3.46 -19.85
N VAL A 500 15.91 4.17 -20.60
CA VAL A 500 16.26 5.57 -20.29
C VAL A 500 15.00 6.44 -20.27
N ARG A 501 14.14 6.27 -21.27
CA ARG A 501 12.88 7.01 -21.32
C ARG A 501 12.00 6.72 -20.11
N ALA A 502 11.87 5.45 -19.68
CA ALA A 502 11.12 5.07 -18.51
C ALA A 502 11.71 5.68 -17.23
N LEU A 503 13.04 5.62 -17.04
CA LEU A 503 13.74 6.20 -15.91
C LEU A 503 13.47 7.71 -15.75
N LEU A 504 13.48 8.47 -16.84
CA LEU A 504 13.26 9.91 -16.82
C LEU A 504 11.78 10.26 -16.71
N LYS A 505 10.92 9.57 -17.47
CA LYS A 505 9.49 9.84 -17.55
C LYS A 505 8.80 9.63 -16.20
N PHE A 506 9.01 8.46 -15.59
CA PHE A 506 8.30 8.10 -14.36
C PHE A 506 8.83 8.78 -13.09
N ARG A 507 9.89 9.56 -13.19
CA ARG A 507 10.35 10.39 -12.08
C ARG A 507 9.33 11.46 -11.68
N ASN A 508 8.66 12.09 -12.66
CA ASN A 508 7.81 13.27 -12.45
C ASN A 508 6.35 13.10 -12.88
N THR A 509 5.98 12.02 -13.59
CA THR A 509 4.59 11.77 -13.97
C THR A 509 3.69 11.61 -12.75
N PRO A 510 2.39 12.02 -12.82
CA PRO A 510 1.43 11.75 -11.75
C PRO A 510 1.35 10.25 -11.45
N LEU A 511 1.34 9.87 -10.16
CA LEU A 511 1.25 8.47 -9.74
C LEU A 511 -0.17 7.92 -9.88
N TYR A 512 -1.15 8.76 -9.57
CA TYR A 512 -2.55 8.33 -9.48
C TYR A 512 -3.32 8.76 -10.72
N ARG A 513 -4.27 7.93 -11.13
CA ARG A 513 -5.26 8.26 -12.15
C ARG A 513 -5.97 9.55 -11.79
N ARG A 514 -6.00 10.50 -12.68
CA ARG A 514 -6.97 11.61 -12.55
C ARG A 514 -8.36 11.00 -12.74
N PRO A 515 -9.35 11.32 -11.86
CA PRO A 515 -10.72 10.98 -12.15
C PRO A 515 -11.03 11.53 -13.55
N ARG A 516 -11.56 10.71 -14.44
CA ARG A 516 -12.11 11.22 -15.70
C ARG A 516 -13.19 12.22 -15.28
N SER A 517 -13.01 13.48 -15.65
CA SER A 517 -14.08 14.46 -15.65
C SER A 517 -15.11 13.92 -16.63
N GLY A 518 -16.21 13.35 -16.11
CA GLY A 518 -17.39 13.03 -16.88
C GLY A 518 -18.08 14.29 -17.37
#